data_b54b5972b02c149b8e956b869dc067eb
#
_entry.id   b54b5972b02c149b8e956b869dc067eb
#
_cell.length_a   1.000
_cell.length_b   1.000
_cell.length_c   1.000
_cell.angle_alpha   90.00
_cell.angle_beta   90.00
_cell.angle_gamma   90.00
#
_symmetry.space_group_name_H-M   'P 1'
#
loop_
_entity.id
_entity.type
_entity.pdbx_description
1 polymer ?
#
loop_
_entity_poly.entity_id
_entity_poly.type
_entity_poly.pdbx_seq_one_letter_code
_entity_poly.pdbx_strand_id
1 'polypeptide(L)'
;MSDSMKLSHELLDGNESKRDFLYIATGAVAAVGAAATAWPLIDSMNPSSDVLSVSTIELSLSPIQPGQRVTISWRGQPVFIDRRTPDRIAAARTVELSELPDPQTDEARTSDAEWLIVVGVCTHLGCVPLGQGQDDPLGDWGGWFCPCHGSHYDTSGRIRKGPAPSNLVVPPYQITDKSTVIIG
;
A
#
# COMPACT_ATOMS: atom_id res chain seq x y z
N MET A 1 4.23 59.98 -15.49
CA MET A 1 4.47 58.77 -16.34
C MET A 1 5.93 58.56 -16.69
N SER A 2 6.87 59.24 -16.04
CA SER A 2 8.33 59.19 -16.40
C SER A 2 9.17 58.38 -15.40
N ASP A 3 8.77 58.22 -14.14
CA ASP A 3 9.59 57.52 -13.13
C ASP A 3 9.52 56.01 -13.15
N SER A 4 8.37 55.45 -13.47
CA SER A 4 8.21 53.99 -13.55
C SER A 4 9.01 53.37 -14.76
N MET A 5 9.18 54.15 -15.81
CA MET A 5 9.93 53.72 -17.00
C MET A 5 11.45 53.79 -16.81
N LYS A 6 11.94 54.69 -15.94
CA LYS A 6 13.33 54.73 -15.57
C LYS A 6 13.72 53.59 -14.63
N LEU A 7 12.85 53.23 -13.67
CA LEU A 7 13.10 52.15 -12.74
C LEU A 7 13.18 50.79 -13.43
N SER A 8 12.36 50.57 -14.49
CA SER A 8 12.42 49.33 -15.29
C SER A 8 13.65 49.25 -16.20
N HIS A 9 14.21 50.40 -16.61
CA HIS A 9 15.40 50.42 -17.41
C HIS A 9 16.67 50.18 -16.58
N GLU A 10 16.70 50.69 -15.35
CA GLU A 10 17.80 50.48 -14.40
C GLU A 10 17.92 49.00 -13.94
N LEU A 11 16.80 48.30 -13.89
CA LEU A 11 16.77 46.88 -13.53
C LEU A 11 17.26 45.94 -14.67
N LEU A 12 17.36 46.44 -15.89
CA LEU A 12 17.82 45.71 -17.08
C LEU A 12 19.25 46.04 -17.51
N ASP A 13 19.87 47.09 -16.93
CA ASP A 13 21.24 47.49 -17.20
C ASP A 13 22.19 46.67 -16.29
N GLY A 14 22.17 45.34 -16.49
CA GLY A 14 23.01 44.39 -15.79
C GLY A 14 24.45 44.50 -16.29
N ASN A 15 25.15 45.52 -15.85
CA ASN A 15 26.60 45.50 -15.87
C ASN A 15 27.08 44.46 -14.84
N GLU A 16 26.91 43.19 -15.17
CA GLU A 16 27.39 42.09 -14.36
C GLU A 16 28.88 42.22 -14.12
N SER A 17 29.24 42.56 -12.91
CA SER A 17 30.65 42.72 -12.54
C SER A 17 31.30 41.31 -12.52
N LYS A 18 32.64 41.24 -12.73
CA LYS A 18 33.42 40.00 -12.57
C LYS A 18 33.13 39.31 -11.22
N ARG A 19 32.79 40.10 -10.23
CA ARG A 19 32.40 39.66 -8.88
C ARG A 19 31.06 38.90 -8.90
N ASP A 20 30.04 39.42 -9.62
CA ASP A 20 28.73 38.79 -9.71
C ASP A 20 28.82 37.47 -10.47
N PHE A 21 29.62 37.43 -11.52
CA PHE A 21 29.94 36.19 -12.23
C PHE A 21 30.54 35.13 -11.27
N LEU A 22 31.49 35.51 -10.41
CA LEU A 22 32.08 34.58 -9.44
C LEU A 22 31.07 34.08 -8.41
N TYR A 23 30.16 34.94 -7.93
CA TYR A 23 29.10 34.52 -7.01
C TYR A 23 28.13 33.55 -7.69
N ILE A 24 27.70 33.84 -8.90
CA ILE A 24 26.79 32.96 -9.65
C ILE A 24 27.47 31.63 -9.95
N ALA A 25 28.71 31.64 -10.45
CA ALA A 25 29.46 30.43 -10.75
C ALA A 25 29.69 29.57 -9.51
N THR A 26 30.09 30.20 -8.38
CA THR A 26 30.28 29.48 -7.12
C THR A 26 28.95 28.91 -6.59
N GLY A 27 27.88 29.71 -6.64
CA GLY A 27 26.55 29.27 -6.25
C GLY A 27 26.04 28.08 -7.08
N ALA A 28 26.25 28.11 -8.40
CA ALA A 28 25.89 27.02 -9.28
C ALA A 28 26.65 25.72 -8.97
N VAL A 29 27.98 25.82 -8.80
CA VAL A 29 28.81 24.67 -8.41
C VAL A 29 28.41 24.13 -7.03
N ALA A 30 28.17 25.00 -6.07
CA ALA A 30 27.71 24.60 -4.75
C ALA A 30 26.35 23.88 -4.79
N ALA A 31 25.40 24.38 -5.59
CA ALA A 31 24.09 23.76 -5.77
C ALA A 31 24.21 22.36 -6.41
N VAL A 32 25.03 22.22 -7.43
CA VAL A 32 25.32 20.92 -8.06
C VAL A 32 25.97 19.96 -7.06
N GLY A 33 26.96 20.43 -6.29
CA GLY A 33 27.63 19.64 -5.26
C GLY A 33 26.65 19.18 -4.16
N ALA A 34 25.79 20.06 -3.70
CA ALA A 34 24.76 19.73 -2.73
C ALA A 34 23.76 18.69 -3.27
N ALA A 35 23.28 18.86 -4.50
CA ALA A 35 22.40 17.90 -5.16
C ALA A 35 23.07 16.54 -5.35
N ALA A 36 24.32 16.51 -5.80
CA ALA A 36 25.08 15.27 -5.97
C ALA A 36 25.34 14.54 -4.65
N THR A 37 25.47 15.27 -3.54
CA THR A 37 25.64 14.67 -2.20
C THR A 37 24.31 14.20 -1.62
N ALA A 38 23.21 14.92 -1.86
CA ALA A 38 21.89 14.55 -1.38
C ALA A 38 21.30 13.34 -2.13
N TRP A 39 21.60 13.19 -3.42
CA TRP A 39 21.06 12.13 -4.25
C TRP A 39 21.28 10.71 -3.70
N PRO A 40 22.50 10.28 -3.33
CA PRO A 40 22.73 8.94 -2.75
C PRO A 40 21.95 8.70 -1.46
N LEU A 41 21.73 9.74 -0.65
CA LEU A 41 20.95 9.64 0.59
C LEU A 41 19.47 9.41 0.28
N ILE A 42 18.94 10.10 -0.72
CA ILE A 42 17.56 9.91 -1.18
C ILE A 42 17.43 8.52 -1.83
N ASP A 43 18.39 8.12 -2.66
CA ASP A 43 18.38 6.82 -3.35
C ASP A 43 18.49 5.65 -2.37
N SER A 44 19.18 5.82 -1.24
CA SER A 44 19.26 4.81 -0.17
C SER A 44 17.92 4.53 0.52
N MET A 45 16.93 5.39 0.35
CA MET A 45 15.55 5.17 0.84
C MET A 45 14.72 4.29 -0.10
N ASN A 46 15.19 4.02 -1.31
CA ASN A 46 14.51 3.12 -2.23
C ASN A 46 14.58 1.67 -1.71
N PRO A 47 13.57 0.83 -2.02
CA PRO A 47 13.62 -0.58 -1.71
C PRO A 47 14.88 -1.24 -2.27
N SER A 48 15.51 -2.12 -1.48
CA SER A 48 16.68 -2.86 -1.95
C SER A 48 16.36 -3.74 -3.15
N SER A 49 17.36 -4.03 -3.98
CA SER A 49 17.20 -4.92 -5.13
C SER A 49 16.70 -6.32 -4.76
N ASP A 50 16.97 -6.78 -3.53
CA ASP A 50 16.47 -8.06 -3.01
C ASP A 50 14.95 -8.03 -2.79
N VAL A 51 14.41 -6.89 -2.31
CA VAL A 51 12.95 -6.69 -2.16
C VAL A 51 12.27 -6.58 -3.54
N LEU A 52 12.95 -5.96 -4.51
CA LEU A 52 12.44 -5.83 -5.88
C LEU A 52 12.57 -7.12 -6.69
N SER A 53 13.56 -7.98 -6.42
CA SER A 53 13.77 -9.25 -7.11
C SER A 53 12.70 -10.29 -6.79
N VAL A 54 12.03 -10.19 -5.62
CA VAL A 54 10.87 -11.01 -5.24
C VAL A 54 9.58 -10.27 -5.59
N SER A 55 9.49 -9.77 -6.83
CA SER A 55 8.31 -9.03 -7.29
C SER A 55 7.08 -9.93 -7.43
N THR A 56 7.30 -11.23 -7.68
CA THR A 56 6.27 -12.23 -7.94
C THR A 56 6.50 -13.47 -7.08
N ILE A 57 5.44 -13.98 -6.45
CA ILE A 57 5.45 -15.24 -5.70
C ILE A 57 4.42 -16.18 -6.32
N GLU A 58 4.82 -17.42 -6.53
CA GLU A 58 3.93 -18.50 -6.94
C GLU A 58 3.70 -19.46 -5.76
N LEU A 59 2.44 -19.77 -5.48
CA LEU A 59 2.04 -20.67 -4.39
C LEU A 59 0.98 -21.67 -4.88
N SER A 60 1.17 -22.95 -4.49
CA SER A 60 0.14 -23.96 -4.67
C SER A 60 -0.98 -23.79 -3.64
N LEU A 61 -2.21 -23.70 -4.12
CA LEU A 61 -3.43 -23.62 -3.30
C LEU A 61 -3.97 -25.00 -2.90
N SER A 62 -3.51 -26.07 -3.57
CA SER A 62 -4.03 -27.44 -3.38
C SER A 62 -3.97 -27.95 -1.93
N PRO A 63 -2.93 -27.67 -1.13
CA PRO A 63 -2.85 -28.17 0.25
C PRO A 63 -3.74 -27.42 1.23
N ILE A 64 -4.26 -26.23 0.87
CA ILE A 64 -5.06 -25.40 1.76
C ILE A 64 -6.48 -25.96 1.83
N GLN A 65 -6.95 -26.31 3.04
CA GLN A 65 -8.28 -26.87 3.26
C GLN A 65 -9.37 -25.77 3.31
N PRO A 66 -10.62 -26.08 2.94
CA PRO A 66 -11.73 -25.14 3.14
C PRO A 66 -11.82 -24.63 4.58
N GLY A 67 -11.92 -23.31 4.76
CA GLY A 67 -11.89 -22.63 6.05
C GLY A 67 -10.51 -22.36 6.62
N GLN A 68 -9.46 -22.89 5.99
CA GLN A 68 -8.08 -22.65 6.40
C GLN A 68 -7.56 -21.29 5.86
N ARG A 69 -6.78 -20.62 6.69
CA ARG A 69 -6.03 -19.40 6.36
C ARG A 69 -4.53 -19.66 6.39
N VAL A 70 -3.81 -19.09 5.44
CA VAL A 70 -2.36 -19.20 5.32
C VAL A 70 -1.75 -17.81 5.17
N THR A 71 -0.61 -17.59 5.77
CA THR A 71 0.15 -16.34 5.63
C THR A 71 1.45 -16.62 4.87
N ILE A 72 1.70 -15.82 3.85
CA ILE A 72 2.98 -15.77 3.13
C ILE A 72 3.59 -14.39 3.23
N SER A 73 4.87 -14.26 2.92
CA SER A 73 5.54 -12.96 2.83
C SER A 73 5.70 -12.54 1.38
N TRP A 74 5.21 -11.37 1.01
CA TRP A 74 5.39 -10.77 -0.31
C TRP A 74 5.84 -9.32 -0.16
N ARG A 75 6.97 -8.97 -0.79
CA ARG A 75 7.59 -7.63 -0.68
C ARG A 75 7.76 -7.16 0.78
N GLY A 76 8.13 -8.07 1.68
CA GLY A 76 8.30 -7.78 3.10
C GLY A 76 7.01 -7.56 3.89
N GLN A 77 5.84 -7.77 3.28
CA GLN A 77 4.53 -7.67 3.94
C GLN A 77 3.87 -9.04 4.03
N PRO A 78 3.11 -9.32 5.10
CA PRO A 78 2.29 -10.52 5.17
C PRO A 78 1.14 -10.41 4.17
N VAL A 79 0.90 -11.49 3.44
CA VAL A 79 -0.28 -11.66 2.60
C VAL A 79 -1.08 -12.83 3.16
N PHE A 80 -2.34 -12.59 3.43
CA PHE A 80 -3.29 -13.57 3.91
C PHE A 80 -4.02 -14.22 2.74
N ILE A 81 -4.05 -15.54 2.73
CA ILE A 81 -4.79 -16.36 1.78
C ILE A 81 -5.83 -17.11 2.59
N ASP A 82 -7.10 -16.84 2.38
CA ASP A 82 -8.24 -17.50 3.03
C ASP A 82 -8.97 -18.38 2.00
N ARG A 83 -9.00 -19.69 2.21
CA ARG A 83 -9.90 -20.58 1.49
C ARG A 83 -11.26 -20.55 2.17
N ARG A 84 -12.13 -19.69 1.69
CA ARG A 84 -13.42 -19.39 2.31
C ARG A 84 -14.41 -20.54 2.19
N THR A 85 -15.16 -20.77 3.27
CA THR A 85 -16.33 -21.67 3.23
C THR A 85 -17.53 -20.96 2.59
N PRO A 86 -18.52 -21.72 2.08
CA PRO A 86 -19.76 -21.14 1.53
C PRO A 86 -20.43 -20.14 2.49
N ASP A 87 -20.42 -20.42 3.80
CA ASP A 87 -21.01 -19.56 4.80
C ASP A 87 -20.29 -18.20 4.91
N ARG A 88 -18.93 -18.20 4.84
CA ARG A 88 -18.15 -16.97 4.85
C ARG A 88 -18.41 -16.14 3.59
N ILE A 89 -18.56 -16.79 2.44
CA ILE A 89 -18.87 -16.13 1.16
C ILE A 89 -20.28 -15.52 1.24
N ALA A 90 -21.27 -16.28 1.72
CA ALA A 90 -22.64 -15.80 1.88
C ALA A 90 -22.68 -14.60 2.84
N ALA A 91 -22.01 -14.69 3.99
CA ALA A 91 -21.93 -13.59 4.96
C ALA A 91 -21.32 -12.31 4.36
N ALA A 92 -20.28 -12.45 3.52
CA ALA A 92 -19.68 -11.29 2.84
C ALA A 92 -20.61 -10.65 1.81
N ARG A 93 -21.41 -11.44 1.09
CA ARG A 93 -22.29 -11.00 0.00
C ARG A 93 -23.62 -10.43 0.46
N THR A 94 -24.06 -10.76 1.68
CA THR A 94 -25.30 -10.22 2.25
C THR A 94 -25.15 -8.82 2.86
N VAL A 95 -23.92 -8.28 2.92
CA VAL A 95 -23.65 -6.97 3.50
C VAL A 95 -24.05 -5.87 2.53
N GLU A 96 -24.92 -4.98 2.96
CA GLU A 96 -25.31 -3.80 2.20
C GLU A 96 -24.12 -2.81 2.11
N LEU A 97 -23.86 -2.28 0.90
CA LEU A 97 -22.72 -1.37 0.67
C LEU A 97 -22.81 -0.09 1.51
N SER A 98 -24.03 0.36 1.82
CA SER A 98 -24.28 1.53 2.66
C SER A 98 -23.86 1.36 4.12
N GLU A 99 -23.65 0.12 4.58
CA GLU A 99 -23.17 -0.19 5.92
C GLU A 99 -21.64 -0.20 6.03
N LEU A 100 -20.94 -0.11 4.90
CA LEU A 100 -19.49 -0.18 4.84
C LEU A 100 -18.87 1.21 4.87
N PRO A 101 -17.91 1.48 5.78
CA PRO A 101 -17.14 2.72 5.77
C PRO A 101 -16.36 2.94 4.46
N ASP A 102 -15.89 1.85 3.83
CA ASP A 102 -15.24 1.82 2.52
C ASP A 102 -16.03 0.85 1.62
N PRO A 103 -17.04 1.33 0.87
CA PRO A 103 -17.98 0.52 0.12
C PRO A 103 -17.32 -0.23 -1.05
N GLN A 104 -17.27 -1.56 -0.96
CA GLN A 104 -16.80 -2.45 -2.02
C GLN A 104 -17.54 -3.78 -1.95
N THR A 105 -17.99 -4.31 -3.10
CA THR A 105 -18.63 -5.63 -3.14
C THR A 105 -17.61 -6.75 -2.90
N ASP A 106 -18.07 -7.92 -2.48
CA ASP A 106 -17.22 -9.10 -2.32
C ASP A 106 -16.60 -9.53 -3.65
N GLU A 107 -17.39 -9.48 -4.72
CA GLU A 107 -16.98 -9.85 -6.07
C GLU A 107 -15.86 -8.95 -6.63
N ALA A 108 -15.84 -7.67 -6.25
CA ALA A 108 -14.78 -6.75 -6.65
C ALA A 108 -13.44 -7.02 -5.95
N ARG A 109 -13.45 -7.86 -4.90
CA ARG A 109 -12.28 -8.17 -4.09
C ARG A 109 -11.70 -9.56 -4.35
N THR A 110 -12.41 -10.39 -5.12
CA THR A 110 -12.02 -11.78 -5.39
C THR A 110 -12.16 -12.10 -6.86
N SER A 111 -11.16 -12.75 -7.45
CA SER A 111 -11.26 -13.32 -8.80
C SER A 111 -12.00 -14.67 -8.81
N ASP A 112 -11.94 -15.40 -7.69
CA ASP A 112 -12.67 -16.62 -7.40
C ASP A 112 -13.24 -16.49 -5.99
N ALA A 113 -14.55 -16.74 -5.83
CA ALA A 113 -15.26 -16.58 -4.57
C ALA A 113 -14.68 -17.42 -3.41
N GLU A 114 -14.10 -18.57 -3.72
CA GLU A 114 -13.50 -19.47 -2.73
C GLU A 114 -12.22 -18.88 -2.13
N TRP A 115 -11.51 -18.01 -2.88
CA TRP A 115 -10.20 -17.51 -2.50
C TRP A 115 -10.20 -16.01 -2.25
N LEU A 116 -9.99 -15.63 -1.01
CA LEU A 116 -9.72 -14.24 -0.66
C LEU A 116 -8.23 -14.06 -0.37
N ILE A 117 -7.61 -13.11 -1.08
CA ILE A 117 -6.19 -12.80 -0.95
C ILE A 117 -6.05 -11.33 -0.63
N VAL A 118 -5.51 -11.01 0.54
CA VAL A 118 -5.36 -9.63 1.01
C VAL A 118 -4.01 -9.42 1.68
N VAL A 119 -3.50 -8.21 1.59
CA VAL A 119 -2.33 -7.80 2.37
C VAL A 119 -2.73 -7.73 3.84
N GLY A 120 -2.06 -8.48 4.69
CA GLY A 120 -2.33 -8.61 6.11
C GLY A 120 -1.78 -7.44 6.93
N VAL A 121 -2.01 -6.23 6.48
CA VAL A 121 -1.54 -4.99 7.11
C VAL A 121 -2.73 -4.07 7.33
N CYS A 122 -2.98 -3.75 8.60
CA CYS A 122 -4.07 -2.85 9.00
C CYS A 122 -3.86 -1.47 8.40
N THR A 123 -4.88 -0.96 7.72
CA THR A 123 -4.84 0.32 7.02
C THR A 123 -4.83 1.55 7.95
N HIS A 124 -4.94 1.34 9.28
CA HIS A 124 -4.78 2.41 10.25
C HIS A 124 -3.30 2.84 10.37
N LEU A 125 -2.44 2.01 10.97
CA LEU A 125 -1.03 2.30 11.24
C LEU A 125 -0.12 1.07 10.99
N GLY A 126 -0.51 0.13 10.14
CA GLY A 126 0.37 -0.92 9.68
C GLY A 126 0.54 -2.14 10.57
N CYS A 127 -0.26 -2.29 11.65
CA CYS A 127 -0.22 -3.52 12.46
C CYS A 127 -0.71 -4.73 11.66
N VAL A 128 -0.24 -5.92 11.99
CA VAL A 128 -0.75 -7.18 11.41
C VAL A 128 -2.00 -7.59 12.19
N PRO A 129 -3.19 -7.67 11.54
CA PRO A 129 -4.41 -8.12 12.20
C PRO A 129 -4.36 -9.60 12.55
N LEU A 130 -5.00 -9.97 13.66
CA LEU A 130 -5.22 -11.36 14.07
C LEU A 130 -6.39 -11.97 13.29
N GLY A 131 -6.45 -13.31 13.26
CA GLY A 131 -7.50 -14.05 12.57
C GLY A 131 -6.97 -15.13 11.64
N GLN A 132 -5.65 -15.38 11.63
CA GLN A 132 -5.01 -16.43 10.83
C GLN A 132 -4.98 -17.77 11.56
N GLY A 133 -4.79 -17.77 12.87
CA GLY A 133 -4.81 -18.97 13.70
C GLY A 133 -6.24 -19.44 14.02
N GLN A 134 -6.38 -20.72 14.37
CA GLN A 134 -7.69 -21.29 14.75
C GLN A 134 -8.29 -20.63 16.00
N ASP A 135 -7.43 -20.23 16.92
CA ASP A 135 -7.84 -19.61 18.20
C ASP A 135 -7.73 -18.08 18.18
N ASP A 136 -7.38 -17.51 17.04
CA ASP A 136 -7.26 -16.05 16.91
C ASP A 136 -8.63 -15.37 16.98
N PRO A 137 -8.72 -14.19 17.59
CA PRO A 137 -9.94 -13.39 17.55
C PRO A 137 -10.23 -12.94 16.11
N LEU A 138 -11.41 -13.27 15.61
CA LEU A 138 -11.88 -12.93 14.26
C LEU A 138 -12.57 -11.56 14.19
N GLY A 139 -12.70 -10.87 15.34
CA GLY A 139 -13.53 -9.66 15.44
C GLY A 139 -15.02 -9.96 15.37
N ASP A 140 -15.83 -8.91 15.39
CA ASP A 140 -17.30 -9.03 15.47
C ASP A 140 -17.94 -9.57 14.18
N TRP A 141 -17.19 -9.58 13.05
CA TRP A 141 -17.68 -9.97 11.71
C TRP A 141 -16.95 -11.19 11.11
N GLY A 142 -16.27 -11.97 11.93
CA GLY A 142 -15.68 -13.26 11.52
C GLY A 142 -14.50 -13.18 10.55
N GLY A 143 -13.95 -11.99 10.30
CA GLY A 143 -12.81 -11.74 9.43
C GLY A 143 -11.49 -11.63 10.18
N TRP A 144 -11.04 -10.41 10.40
CA TRP A 144 -9.79 -10.10 11.11
C TRP A 144 -10.00 -9.03 12.17
N PHE A 145 -9.21 -9.10 13.22
CA PHE A 145 -9.20 -8.14 14.30
C PHE A 145 -7.81 -7.54 14.49
N CYS A 146 -7.71 -6.21 14.44
CA CYS A 146 -6.48 -5.52 14.76
C CYS A 146 -6.50 -5.05 16.23
N PRO A 147 -5.73 -5.68 17.14
CA PRO A 147 -5.78 -5.36 18.57
C PRO A 147 -5.12 -4.03 18.91
N CYS A 148 -4.31 -3.46 18.01
CA CYS A 148 -3.58 -2.22 18.27
C CYS A 148 -4.53 -1.06 18.61
N HIS A 149 -5.63 -0.90 17.85
CA HIS A 149 -6.60 0.19 18.05
C HIS A 149 -8.05 -0.26 17.80
N GLY A 150 -8.32 -1.57 17.75
CA GLY A 150 -9.66 -2.12 17.66
C GLY A 150 -10.33 -1.99 16.29
N SER A 151 -9.59 -2.14 15.20
CA SER A 151 -10.19 -2.25 13.86
C SER A 151 -10.68 -3.67 13.61
N HIS A 152 -11.92 -3.81 13.13
CA HIS A 152 -12.57 -5.08 12.80
C HIS A 152 -12.84 -5.14 11.30
N TYR A 153 -12.45 -6.23 10.67
CA TYR A 153 -12.70 -6.52 9.28
C TYR A 153 -13.64 -7.72 9.13
N ASP A 154 -14.40 -7.74 8.05
CA ASP A 154 -15.29 -8.86 7.74
C ASP A 154 -14.57 -9.99 6.97
N THR A 155 -15.34 -11.03 6.59
CA THR A 155 -14.86 -12.20 5.85
C THR A 155 -14.41 -11.90 4.40
N SER A 156 -14.56 -10.66 3.94
CA SER A 156 -14.03 -10.13 2.69
C SER A 156 -12.87 -9.14 2.90
N GLY A 157 -12.40 -8.97 4.15
CA GLY A 157 -11.35 -8.02 4.51
C GLY A 157 -11.79 -6.56 4.42
N ARG A 158 -13.11 -6.28 4.44
CA ARG A 158 -13.65 -4.91 4.46
C ARG A 158 -13.72 -4.40 5.89
N ILE A 159 -13.35 -3.15 6.08
CA ILE A 159 -13.46 -2.49 7.38
C ILE A 159 -14.92 -2.36 7.79
N ARG A 160 -15.22 -2.72 9.04
CA ARG A 160 -16.56 -2.65 9.64
C ARG A 160 -16.60 -1.72 10.85
N LYS A 161 -15.50 -1.63 11.59
CA LYS A 161 -15.42 -0.84 12.82
C LYS A 161 -13.98 -0.49 13.14
N GLY A 162 -13.78 0.63 13.81
CA GLY A 162 -12.49 1.06 14.31
C GLY A 162 -11.87 2.19 13.47
N PRO A 163 -10.62 2.58 13.79
CA PRO A 163 -9.98 3.75 13.19
C PRO A 163 -9.38 3.51 11.79
N ALA A 164 -9.35 2.27 11.29
CA ALA A 164 -8.84 1.99 9.95
C ALA A 164 -9.72 2.68 8.89
N PRO A 165 -9.13 3.48 7.98
CA PRO A 165 -9.90 4.29 7.02
C PRO A 165 -10.39 3.49 5.81
N SER A 166 -9.79 2.32 5.52
CA SER A 166 -10.10 1.56 4.31
C SER A 166 -10.01 0.04 4.54
N ASN A 167 -10.50 -0.69 3.56
CA ASN A 167 -10.42 -2.15 3.49
C ASN A 167 -8.97 -2.64 3.46
N LEU A 168 -8.72 -3.90 3.85
CA LEU A 168 -7.43 -4.55 3.60
C LEU A 168 -7.16 -4.56 2.09
N VAL A 169 -5.93 -4.28 1.70
CA VAL A 169 -5.55 -4.16 0.29
C VAL A 169 -5.57 -5.53 -0.38
N VAL A 170 -6.19 -5.63 -1.54
CA VAL A 170 -6.07 -6.79 -2.43
C VAL A 170 -4.83 -6.58 -3.29
N PRO A 171 -3.78 -7.43 -3.19
CA PRO A 171 -2.62 -7.32 -4.06
C PRO A 171 -2.98 -7.72 -5.48
N PRO A 172 -2.20 -7.33 -6.50
CA PRO A 172 -2.34 -7.90 -7.81
C PRO A 172 -2.06 -9.41 -7.75
N TYR A 173 -2.99 -10.24 -8.19
CA TYR A 173 -2.81 -11.69 -8.25
C TYR A 173 -3.59 -12.32 -9.38
N GLN A 174 -3.16 -13.50 -9.77
CA GLN A 174 -3.85 -14.35 -10.74
C GLN A 174 -3.88 -15.79 -10.25
N ILE A 175 -5.04 -16.45 -10.34
CA ILE A 175 -5.18 -17.88 -10.07
C ILE A 175 -5.11 -18.62 -11.41
N THR A 176 -4.14 -19.53 -11.52
CA THR A 176 -3.96 -20.41 -12.68
C THR A 176 -4.36 -21.82 -12.32
N ASP A 177 -5.08 -22.50 -13.26
CA ASP A 177 -5.51 -23.91 -13.16
C ASP A 177 -6.23 -24.26 -11.84
N LYS A 178 -6.87 -23.28 -11.20
CA LYS A 178 -7.56 -23.39 -9.90
C LYS A 178 -6.71 -23.97 -8.74
N SER A 179 -5.44 -24.14 -8.96
CA SER A 179 -4.53 -24.80 -8.02
C SER A 179 -3.29 -24.00 -7.68
N THR A 180 -3.01 -22.93 -8.39
CA THR A 180 -1.83 -22.10 -8.21
C THR A 180 -2.23 -20.63 -8.22
N VAL A 181 -1.68 -19.85 -7.30
CA VAL A 181 -1.80 -18.38 -7.30
C VAL A 181 -0.44 -17.76 -7.57
N ILE A 182 -0.43 -16.75 -8.42
CA ILE A 182 0.71 -15.88 -8.68
C ILE A 182 0.35 -14.51 -8.12
N ILE A 183 1.19 -13.96 -7.24
CA ILE A 183 1.00 -12.66 -6.59
C ILE A 183 2.14 -11.74 -7.00
N GLY A 184 1.81 -10.59 -7.62
CA GLY A 184 2.75 -9.58 -8.08
C GLY A 184 2.76 -9.34 -9.56
#